data_01e5124363aa149ca35b93ec62ada12a
#
_entry.id   01e5124363aa149ca35b93ec62ada12a
#
_cell.length_a   1.000
_cell.length_b   1.000
_cell.length_c   1.000
_cell.angle_alpha   90.00
_cell.angle_beta   90.00
_cell.angle_gamma   90.00
#
_symmetry.space_group_name_H-M   'P 1'
#
loop_
_entity.id
_entity.type
_entity.pdbx_description
1 polymer ?
#
loop_
_entity_poly.entity_id
_entity_poly.type
_entity_poly.pdbx_seq_one_letter_code
_entity_poly.pdbx_strand_id
1 'polypeptide(L)'
;GDSFWLIKKKDCAPVGVLACGQAAGRATVDLYRSRGFEALPPRGALAAVTVPGTIRGWQALLSLPEHPRRLPLKDILNPAVVFAANGFPVSASQERTTRAALESLRSCPGFAEVFLNSEGLPWTKGETLRQSALARTLQRLSEAGLDDFYEGDVAAQICRELADAGSLLTPEDFAACRARIVKPLHLRAFGQDFYNLPEPTQGVSSLAILGLMERFGAKPDDMAAFVHAAVEATKLAFAWRNKHVGDPRAMTASTQSFLSAQSLDTLAKSFDPGKACCFDEQQAMGDTVWFGAADTDGTVVSCIQSIYWEYGSGLVLKDTGVTMQNRGCAFSFDERLPSALRPGAVSY
;
A
#
# COMPACT_ATOMS: atom_id res chain seq x y z
N GLY A 1 -1.60 -7.54 -2.77
CA GLY A 1 -1.56 -6.19 -2.22
C GLY A 1 -1.04 -6.14 -0.80
N ASP A 2 -0.90 -4.91 -0.28
CA ASP A 2 -0.50 -4.62 1.08
C ASP A 2 -1.64 -3.97 1.84
N SER A 3 -1.61 -4.03 3.17
CA SER A 3 -2.60 -3.38 4.01
C SER A 3 -1.98 -2.75 5.26
N PHE A 4 -2.61 -1.66 5.70
CA PHE A 4 -2.14 -0.82 6.78
C PHE A 4 -3.33 -0.48 7.67
N TRP A 5 -3.21 -0.72 8.98
CA TRP A 5 -4.34 -0.64 9.89
C TRP A 5 -4.01 0.20 11.10
N LEU A 6 -4.94 1.05 11.49
CA LEU A 6 -4.99 1.69 12.80
C LEU A 6 -6.25 1.24 13.51
N ILE A 7 -6.08 0.79 14.74
CA ILE A 7 -7.17 0.31 15.58
C ILE A 7 -7.13 1.09 16.88
N LYS A 8 -8.26 1.66 17.26
CA LYS A 8 -8.43 2.41 18.50
C LYS A 8 -9.66 1.88 19.23
N LYS A 9 -9.44 1.24 20.35
CA LYS A 9 -10.50 0.90 21.30
C LYS A 9 -10.71 2.08 22.25
N LYS A 10 -11.95 2.29 22.72
CA LYS A 10 -12.26 3.28 23.75
C LYS A 10 -11.30 3.10 24.94
N ASP A 11 -10.78 4.20 25.42
CA ASP A 11 -9.88 4.28 26.59
C ASP A 11 -8.56 3.49 26.50
N CYS A 12 -8.22 2.95 25.30
CA CYS A 12 -6.94 2.28 25.04
C CYS A 12 -6.05 3.13 24.14
N ALA A 13 -4.76 2.91 24.17
CA ALA A 13 -3.84 3.46 23.16
C ALA A 13 -4.12 2.85 21.79
N PRO A 14 -4.00 3.61 20.70
CA PRO A 14 -4.15 3.04 19.36
C PRO A 14 -3.01 2.07 19.03
N VAL A 15 -3.34 1.05 18.23
CA VAL A 15 -2.40 0.04 17.73
C VAL A 15 -2.34 0.12 16.21
N GLY A 16 -1.15 0.02 15.65
CA GLY A 16 -0.93 -0.06 14.21
C GLY A 16 -0.57 -1.46 13.75
N VAL A 17 -1.00 -1.85 12.55
CA VAL A 17 -0.51 -3.06 11.88
C VAL A 17 0.02 -2.66 10.50
N LEU A 18 1.29 -2.99 10.27
CA LEU A 18 1.97 -2.81 8.99
C LEU A 18 2.09 -4.17 8.31
N ALA A 19 1.39 -4.33 7.21
CA ALA A 19 1.39 -5.54 6.41
C ALA A 19 1.79 -5.21 4.96
N CYS A 20 3.04 -4.81 4.81
CA CYS A 20 3.71 -4.63 3.52
C CYS A 20 4.83 -5.65 3.41
N GLY A 21 4.83 -6.42 2.32
CA GLY A 21 5.84 -7.42 2.09
C GLY A 21 7.15 -6.82 1.59
N GLN A 22 8.22 -7.52 1.87
CA GLN A 22 9.57 -7.14 1.46
C GLN A 22 9.83 -7.43 -0.03
N ALA A 23 10.86 -6.78 -0.56
CA ALA A 23 11.39 -7.06 -1.88
C ALA A 23 12.01 -8.47 -1.93
N ALA A 24 11.95 -9.10 -3.11
CA ALA A 24 12.56 -10.39 -3.37
C ALA A 24 14.05 -10.41 -3.01
N GLY A 25 14.51 -11.51 -2.45
CA GLY A 25 15.92 -11.71 -2.11
C GLY A 25 16.86 -11.65 -3.31
N ARG A 26 16.34 -11.83 -4.53
CA ARG A 26 17.07 -11.73 -5.80
C ARG A 26 17.01 -10.33 -6.43
N ALA A 27 16.26 -9.39 -5.88
CA ALA A 27 16.08 -8.06 -6.45
C ALA A 27 17.23 -7.13 -6.03
N THR A 28 18.12 -6.83 -6.98
CA THR A 28 19.23 -5.89 -6.80
C THR A 28 19.21 -4.81 -7.88
N VAL A 29 19.75 -3.64 -7.57
CA VAL A 29 19.88 -2.54 -8.54
C VAL A 29 20.69 -3.00 -9.77
N ASP A 30 21.78 -3.74 -9.55
CA ASP A 30 22.64 -4.23 -10.64
C ASP A 30 21.89 -5.18 -11.59
N LEU A 31 21.00 -6.04 -11.06
CA LEU A 31 20.18 -6.93 -11.90
C LEU A 31 19.26 -6.11 -12.82
N TYR A 32 18.63 -5.06 -12.30
CA TYR A 32 17.77 -4.21 -13.14
C TYR A 32 18.57 -3.39 -14.15
N ARG A 33 19.69 -2.81 -13.73
CA ARG A 33 20.61 -2.09 -14.64
C ARG A 33 21.17 -2.97 -15.76
N SER A 34 21.55 -4.22 -15.44
CA SER A 34 22.02 -5.18 -16.46
C SER A 34 20.96 -5.54 -17.50
N ARG A 35 19.67 -5.31 -17.18
CA ARG A 35 18.54 -5.48 -18.09
C ARG A 35 18.09 -4.18 -18.77
N GLY A 36 18.85 -3.09 -18.60
CA GLY A 36 18.59 -1.79 -19.23
C GLY A 36 17.58 -0.90 -18.51
N PHE A 37 17.26 -1.20 -17.24
CA PHE A 37 16.34 -0.38 -16.45
C PHE A 37 17.10 0.67 -15.63
N GLU A 38 16.64 1.92 -15.66
CA GLU A 38 17.12 3.01 -14.80
C GLU A 38 16.28 3.17 -13.52
N ALA A 39 15.09 2.56 -13.49
CA ALA A 39 14.18 2.46 -12.36
C ALA A 39 13.42 1.14 -12.45
N LEU A 40 12.72 0.76 -11.39
CA LEU A 40 11.86 -0.43 -11.44
C LEU A 40 10.74 -0.24 -12.48
N PRO A 41 10.53 -1.23 -13.37
CA PRO A 41 9.46 -1.14 -14.37
C PRO A 41 8.10 -1.10 -13.65
N PRO A 42 7.12 -0.33 -14.17
CA PRO A 42 5.82 -0.24 -13.52
C PRO A 42 4.91 -1.45 -13.78
N ARG A 43 5.15 -2.22 -14.83
CA ARG A 43 4.29 -3.33 -15.27
C ARG A 43 5.09 -4.61 -15.54
N GLY A 44 4.39 -5.73 -15.50
CA GLY A 44 4.95 -7.04 -15.81
C GLY A 44 5.58 -7.75 -14.61
N ALA A 45 6.20 -8.89 -14.86
CA ALA A 45 6.73 -9.78 -13.83
C ALA A 45 7.87 -9.15 -13.00
N LEU A 46 8.70 -8.30 -13.63
CA LEU A 46 9.77 -7.58 -12.92
C LEU A 46 9.28 -6.41 -12.06
N ALA A 47 8.04 -5.95 -12.27
CA ALA A 47 7.37 -4.99 -11.38
C ALA A 47 6.79 -5.69 -10.13
N ALA A 48 6.43 -6.97 -10.25
CA ALA A 48 5.92 -7.81 -9.16
C ALA A 48 7.08 -8.31 -8.28
N VAL A 49 7.76 -7.39 -7.61
CA VAL A 49 9.02 -7.64 -6.90
C VAL A 49 8.87 -7.71 -5.39
N THR A 50 7.71 -7.31 -4.85
CA THR A 50 7.44 -7.37 -3.41
C THR A 50 6.38 -8.43 -3.09
N VAL A 51 6.56 -9.12 -1.96
CA VAL A 51 5.59 -10.12 -1.48
C VAL A 51 4.29 -9.41 -1.08
N PRO A 52 3.11 -9.91 -1.49
CA PRO A 52 1.83 -9.35 -1.03
C PRO A 52 1.64 -9.52 0.48
N GLY A 53 1.49 -8.42 1.22
CA GLY A 53 1.42 -8.45 2.68
C GLY A 53 0.02 -8.54 3.27
N THR A 54 -1.04 -8.24 2.52
CA THR A 54 -2.43 -8.08 3.03
C THR A 54 -2.90 -9.27 3.87
N ILE A 55 -2.65 -10.51 3.43
CA ILE A 55 -3.12 -11.71 4.14
C ILE A 55 -2.40 -11.86 5.50
N ARG A 56 -1.09 -11.51 5.61
CA ARG A 56 -0.40 -11.42 6.91
C ARG A 56 -1.01 -10.34 7.80
N GLY A 57 -1.49 -9.24 7.22
CA GLY A 57 -2.23 -8.20 7.94
C GLY A 57 -3.52 -8.74 8.55
N TRP A 58 -4.33 -9.46 7.78
CA TRP A 58 -5.55 -10.11 8.31
C TRP A 58 -5.23 -11.10 9.43
N GLN A 59 -4.18 -11.90 9.27
CA GLN A 59 -3.73 -12.85 10.28
C GLN A 59 -3.34 -12.14 11.59
N ALA A 60 -2.55 -11.07 11.50
CA ALA A 60 -2.14 -10.28 12.65
C ALA A 60 -3.34 -9.67 13.38
N LEU A 61 -4.29 -9.09 12.62
CA LEU A 61 -5.52 -8.51 13.19
C LEU A 61 -6.39 -9.54 13.94
N LEU A 62 -6.60 -10.70 13.32
CA LEU A 62 -7.42 -11.75 13.89
C LEU A 62 -6.76 -12.43 15.12
N SER A 63 -5.47 -12.16 15.34
CA SER A 63 -4.68 -12.68 16.46
C SER A 63 -4.44 -11.64 17.57
N LEU A 64 -4.95 -10.41 17.44
CA LEU A 64 -4.79 -9.39 18.47
C LEU A 64 -5.56 -9.78 19.74
N PRO A 65 -4.90 -9.91 20.91
CA PRO A 65 -5.55 -10.34 22.16
C PRO A 65 -6.66 -9.38 22.60
N GLU A 66 -6.46 -8.09 22.40
CA GLU A 66 -7.42 -7.03 22.80
C GLU A 66 -8.65 -6.99 21.88
N HIS A 67 -8.58 -7.64 20.73
CA HIS A 67 -9.62 -7.67 19.71
C HIS A 67 -9.90 -9.11 19.26
N PRO A 68 -10.42 -9.98 20.14
CA PRO A 68 -10.64 -11.36 19.81
C PRO A 68 -11.64 -11.50 18.66
N ARG A 69 -11.30 -12.33 17.69
CA ARG A 69 -12.19 -12.68 16.58
C ARG A 69 -13.51 -13.25 17.09
N ARG A 70 -14.63 -12.65 16.69
CA ARG A 70 -15.98 -13.10 17.04
C ARG A 70 -16.61 -14.01 15.99
N LEU A 71 -16.15 -13.92 14.73
CA LEU A 71 -16.67 -14.70 13.61
C LEU A 71 -15.64 -15.72 13.11
N PRO A 72 -16.06 -16.89 12.66
CA PRO A 72 -15.21 -17.84 11.95
C PRO A 72 -14.60 -17.20 10.69
N LEU A 73 -13.38 -17.59 10.33
CA LEU A 73 -12.72 -17.08 9.11
C LEU A 73 -13.56 -17.31 7.85
N LYS A 74 -14.24 -18.46 7.78
CA LYS A 74 -15.16 -18.81 6.70
C LYS A 74 -16.27 -17.76 6.52
N ASP A 75 -16.87 -17.30 7.61
CA ASP A 75 -17.96 -16.33 7.56
C ASP A 75 -17.43 -14.93 7.15
N ILE A 76 -16.20 -14.59 7.57
CA ILE A 76 -15.54 -13.33 7.21
C ILE A 76 -15.23 -13.29 5.70
N LEU A 77 -14.73 -14.39 5.12
CA LEU A 77 -14.31 -14.43 3.71
C LEU A 77 -15.45 -14.77 2.75
N ASN A 78 -16.54 -15.39 3.22
CA ASN A 78 -17.64 -15.86 2.36
C ASN A 78 -18.22 -14.77 1.43
N PRO A 79 -18.47 -13.51 1.87
CA PRO A 79 -18.95 -12.49 0.95
C PRO A 79 -18.00 -12.26 -0.24
N ALA A 80 -16.70 -12.24 0.00
CA ALA A 80 -15.70 -12.06 -1.06
C ALA A 80 -15.64 -13.27 -2.00
N VAL A 81 -15.76 -14.50 -1.46
CA VAL A 81 -15.87 -15.72 -2.26
C VAL A 81 -17.10 -15.66 -3.17
N VAL A 82 -18.26 -15.28 -2.64
CA VAL A 82 -19.50 -15.17 -3.40
C VAL A 82 -19.40 -14.12 -4.51
N PHE A 83 -18.86 -12.94 -4.23
CA PHE A 83 -18.66 -11.90 -5.25
C PHE A 83 -17.67 -12.35 -6.33
N ALA A 84 -16.58 -13.00 -5.97
CA ALA A 84 -15.61 -13.48 -6.94
C ALA A 84 -16.18 -14.62 -7.82
N ALA A 85 -16.97 -15.54 -7.24
CA ALA A 85 -17.56 -16.67 -7.93
C ALA A 85 -18.75 -16.27 -8.83
N ASN A 86 -19.70 -15.52 -8.28
CA ASN A 86 -20.93 -15.15 -8.99
C ASN A 86 -20.75 -13.91 -9.86
N GLY A 87 -19.73 -13.13 -9.58
CA GLY A 87 -19.41 -11.87 -10.24
C GLY A 87 -20.07 -10.67 -9.60
N PHE A 88 -19.63 -9.52 -10.03
CA PHE A 88 -20.14 -8.21 -9.63
C PHE A 88 -20.21 -7.28 -10.83
N PRO A 89 -21.09 -6.27 -10.83
CA PRO A 89 -21.21 -5.34 -11.94
C PRO A 89 -19.98 -4.42 -12.02
N VAL A 90 -19.40 -4.31 -13.20
CA VAL A 90 -18.30 -3.38 -13.48
C VAL A 90 -18.79 -1.95 -13.25
N SER A 91 -18.00 -1.16 -12.50
CA SER A 91 -18.31 0.24 -12.26
C SER A 91 -17.85 1.13 -13.42
N ALA A 92 -18.42 2.34 -13.54
CA ALA A 92 -17.97 3.32 -14.53
C ALA A 92 -16.52 3.76 -14.32
N SER A 93 -16.04 3.79 -13.06
CA SER A 93 -14.64 4.08 -12.76
C SER A 93 -13.73 2.95 -13.21
N GLN A 94 -14.10 1.69 -12.98
CA GLN A 94 -13.32 0.54 -13.43
C GLN A 94 -13.20 0.51 -14.95
N GLU A 95 -14.31 0.67 -15.69
CA GLU A 95 -14.29 0.74 -17.16
C GLU A 95 -13.34 1.84 -17.64
N ARG A 96 -13.49 3.07 -17.10
CA ARG A 96 -12.64 4.21 -17.46
C ARG A 96 -11.16 3.96 -17.17
N THR A 97 -10.85 3.44 -16.00
CA THR A 97 -9.48 3.15 -15.57
C THR A 97 -8.84 2.04 -16.40
N THR A 98 -9.59 0.95 -16.67
CA THR A 98 -9.10 -0.14 -17.56
C THR A 98 -8.80 0.41 -18.95
N ARG A 99 -9.71 1.23 -19.50
CA ARG A 99 -9.54 1.82 -20.81
C ARG A 99 -8.33 2.74 -20.89
N ALA A 100 -8.11 3.57 -19.86
CA ALA A 100 -6.98 4.49 -19.80
C ALA A 100 -5.63 3.76 -19.67
N ALA A 101 -5.57 2.66 -18.94
CA ALA A 101 -4.34 1.90 -18.69
C ALA A 101 -4.11 0.74 -19.68
N LEU A 102 -5.04 0.49 -20.62
CA LEU A 102 -5.07 -0.70 -21.47
C LEU A 102 -3.77 -0.93 -22.24
N GLU A 103 -3.17 0.11 -22.79
CA GLU A 103 -1.93 0.06 -23.58
C GLU A 103 -0.79 -0.59 -22.77
N SER A 104 -0.64 -0.18 -21.52
CA SER A 104 0.42 -0.67 -20.62
C SER A 104 0.12 -2.04 -19.99
N LEU A 105 -1.14 -2.49 -20.01
CA LEU A 105 -1.59 -3.67 -19.30
C LEU A 105 -1.88 -4.88 -20.20
N ARG A 106 -2.29 -4.63 -21.47
CA ARG A 106 -2.75 -5.71 -22.35
C ARG A 106 -1.72 -6.81 -22.62
N SER A 107 -0.43 -6.48 -22.53
CA SER A 107 0.67 -7.43 -22.71
C SER A 107 1.10 -8.12 -21.41
N CYS A 108 0.55 -7.71 -20.27
CA CYS A 108 0.88 -8.33 -18.98
C CYS A 108 0.23 -9.71 -18.88
N PRO A 109 0.97 -10.74 -18.45
CA PRO A 109 0.43 -12.10 -18.34
C PRO A 109 -0.81 -12.16 -17.45
N GLY A 110 -1.86 -12.85 -17.91
CA GLY A 110 -3.11 -13.05 -17.20
C GLY A 110 -4.05 -11.85 -17.12
N PHE A 111 -3.62 -10.66 -17.56
CA PHE A 111 -4.46 -9.46 -17.47
C PHE A 111 -5.69 -9.55 -18.38
N ALA A 112 -5.48 -9.92 -19.64
CA ALA A 112 -6.55 -9.99 -20.64
C ALA A 112 -7.62 -11.00 -20.25
N GLU A 113 -7.23 -12.15 -19.70
CA GLU A 113 -8.13 -13.24 -19.33
C GLU A 113 -9.11 -12.85 -18.23
N VAL A 114 -8.76 -11.88 -17.38
CA VAL A 114 -9.59 -11.46 -16.26
C VAL A 114 -10.30 -10.13 -16.53
N PHE A 115 -9.56 -9.14 -17.04
CA PHE A 115 -10.05 -7.76 -17.09
C PHE A 115 -10.52 -7.30 -18.47
N LEU A 116 -10.39 -8.15 -19.49
CA LEU A 116 -10.91 -7.86 -20.83
C LEU A 116 -12.00 -8.89 -21.20
N ASN A 117 -12.88 -8.49 -22.11
CA ASN A 117 -13.90 -9.37 -22.70
C ASN A 117 -13.29 -10.23 -23.84
N SER A 118 -14.10 -11.07 -24.47
CA SER A 118 -13.69 -11.96 -25.57
C SER A 118 -13.15 -11.24 -26.81
N GLU A 119 -13.42 -9.95 -26.95
CA GLU A 119 -12.94 -9.10 -28.04
C GLU A 119 -11.61 -8.39 -27.66
N GLY A 120 -11.07 -8.64 -26.46
CA GLY A 120 -9.87 -7.96 -25.94
C GLY A 120 -10.13 -6.50 -25.54
N LEU A 121 -11.38 -6.13 -25.29
CA LEU A 121 -11.80 -4.80 -24.86
C LEU A 121 -12.11 -4.79 -23.36
N PRO A 122 -11.95 -3.65 -22.68
CA PRO A 122 -12.38 -3.50 -21.28
C PRO A 122 -13.86 -3.83 -21.10
N TRP A 123 -14.19 -4.55 -20.04
CA TRP A 123 -15.57 -4.71 -19.60
C TRP A 123 -16.26 -3.37 -19.45
N THR A 124 -17.51 -3.24 -19.89
CA THR A 124 -18.28 -2.01 -19.79
C THR A 124 -19.10 -1.95 -18.50
N LYS A 125 -19.47 -0.74 -18.07
CA LYS A 125 -20.29 -0.51 -16.89
C LYS A 125 -21.57 -1.38 -16.91
N GLY A 126 -21.77 -2.12 -15.84
CA GLY A 126 -22.94 -2.99 -15.64
C GLY A 126 -22.75 -4.43 -16.11
N GLU A 127 -21.74 -4.72 -16.92
CA GLU A 127 -21.39 -6.11 -17.25
C GLU A 127 -20.87 -6.84 -16.00
N THR A 128 -21.05 -8.15 -15.97
CA THR A 128 -20.70 -8.97 -14.81
C THR A 128 -19.27 -9.50 -14.95
N LEU A 129 -18.35 -9.00 -14.13
CA LEU A 129 -16.99 -9.50 -14.01
C LEU A 129 -16.95 -10.65 -12.98
N ARG A 130 -16.42 -11.81 -13.39
CA ARG A 130 -16.19 -12.97 -12.52
C ARG A 130 -14.70 -13.24 -12.38
N GLN A 131 -14.31 -13.64 -11.18
CA GLN A 131 -12.92 -13.98 -10.83
C GLN A 131 -12.86 -15.38 -10.20
N SER A 132 -13.23 -16.38 -10.98
CA SER A 132 -13.42 -17.76 -10.51
C SER A 132 -12.15 -18.38 -9.88
N ALA A 133 -10.96 -18.04 -10.38
CA ALA A 133 -9.70 -18.47 -9.79
C ALA A 133 -9.51 -17.84 -8.40
N LEU A 134 -9.74 -16.53 -8.26
CA LEU A 134 -9.67 -15.84 -6.97
C LEU A 134 -10.70 -16.40 -5.97
N ALA A 135 -11.91 -16.74 -6.44
CA ALA A 135 -12.93 -17.38 -5.59
C ALA A 135 -12.39 -18.68 -4.98
N ARG A 136 -11.76 -19.56 -5.79
CA ARG A 136 -11.15 -20.80 -5.28
C ARG A 136 -10.03 -20.54 -4.27
N THR A 137 -9.19 -19.57 -4.55
CA THR A 137 -8.11 -19.17 -3.61
C THR A 137 -8.67 -18.68 -2.28
N LEU A 138 -9.68 -17.78 -2.30
CA LEU A 138 -10.31 -17.29 -1.07
C LEU A 138 -11.05 -18.41 -0.32
N GLN A 139 -11.71 -19.32 -1.04
CA GLN A 139 -12.35 -20.49 -0.45
C GLN A 139 -11.31 -21.39 0.25
N ARG A 140 -10.19 -21.69 -0.43
CA ARG A 140 -9.10 -22.47 0.15
C ARG A 140 -8.55 -21.82 1.42
N LEU A 141 -8.29 -20.50 1.41
CA LEU A 141 -7.83 -19.78 2.59
C LEU A 141 -8.84 -19.82 3.74
N SER A 142 -10.14 -19.81 3.44
CA SER A 142 -11.19 -19.92 4.46
C SER A 142 -11.22 -21.28 5.16
N GLU A 143 -10.77 -22.32 4.49
CA GLU A 143 -10.74 -23.71 4.95
C GLU A 143 -9.40 -24.11 5.57
N ALA A 144 -8.30 -23.82 4.88
CA ALA A 144 -6.95 -24.22 5.30
C ALA A 144 -6.29 -23.23 6.27
N GLY A 145 -6.80 -21.97 6.31
CA GLY A 145 -6.21 -20.88 7.09
C GLY A 145 -5.33 -19.95 6.24
N LEU A 146 -5.05 -18.78 6.80
CA LEU A 146 -4.35 -17.70 6.09
C LEU A 146 -2.86 -18.00 5.82
N ASP A 147 -2.24 -18.91 6.59
CA ASP A 147 -0.86 -19.33 6.37
C ASP A 147 -0.66 -20.05 5.03
N ASP A 148 -1.71 -20.68 4.49
CA ASP A 148 -1.66 -21.38 3.21
C ASP A 148 -1.25 -20.45 2.02
N PHE A 149 -1.48 -19.13 2.17
CA PHE A 149 -1.03 -18.13 1.21
C PHE A 149 0.49 -17.94 1.17
N TYR A 150 1.21 -18.29 2.24
CA TYR A 150 2.65 -18.05 2.37
C TYR A 150 3.48 -19.31 2.45
N GLU A 151 2.91 -20.41 2.95
CA GLU A 151 3.67 -21.63 3.29
C GLU A 151 2.95 -22.93 2.88
N GLY A 152 1.75 -22.84 2.25
CA GLY A 152 0.95 -24.00 1.84
C GLY A 152 0.76 -24.15 0.34
N ASP A 153 -0.34 -24.80 -0.06
CA ASP A 153 -0.65 -25.09 -1.45
C ASP A 153 -0.87 -23.84 -2.30
N VAL A 154 -1.54 -22.81 -1.72
CA VAL A 154 -1.72 -21.52 -2.39
C VAL A 154 -0.37 -20.85 -2.65
N ALA A 155 0.53 -20.84 -1.67
CA ALA A 155 1.89 -20.32 -1.85
C ALA A 155 2.63 -21.06 -2.95
N ALA A 156 2.59 -22.40 -2.94
CA ALA A 156 3.26 -23.21 -3.93
C ALA A 156 2.74 -22.92 -5.35
N GLN A 157 1.42 -22.74 -5.51
CA GLN A 157 0.83 -22.39 -6.80
C GLN A 157 1.24 -20.99 -7.25
N ILE A 158 1.14 -19.99 -6.36
CA ILE A 158 1.57 -18.60 -6.63
C ILE A 158 3.04 -18.57 -7.08
N CYS A 159 3.93 -19.24 -6.35
CA CYS A 159 5.36 -19.24 -6.68
C CYS A 159 5.68 -19.92 -8.01
N ARG A 160 4.95 -20.97 -8.39
CA ARG A 160 5.08 -21.58 -9.72
C ARG A 160 4.68 -20.58 -10.82
N GLU A 161 3.52 -19.97 -10.72
CA GLU A 161 3.04 -18.99 -11.70
C GLU A 161 3.96 -17.77 -11.81
N LEU A 162 4.51 -17.31 -10.67
CA LEU A 162 5.49 -16.22 -10.64
C LEU A 162 6.81 -16.61 -11.34
N ALA A 163 7.30 -17.81 -11.11
CA ALA A 163 8.50 -18.32 -11.77
C ALA A 163 8.29 -18.45 -13.28
N ASP A 164 7.17 -18.99 -13.72
CA ASP A 164 6.79 -19.11 -15.14
C ASP A 164 6.68 -17.74 -15.82
N ALA A 165 6.21 -16.73 -15.10
CA ALA A 165 6.15 -15.34 -15.57
C ALA A 165 7.50 -14.63 -15.57
N GLY A 166 8.54 -15.18 -14.94
CA GLY A 166 9.87 -14.57 -14.81
C GLY A 166 10.02 -13.55 -13.68
N SER A 167 9.16 -13.62 -12.63
CA SER A 167 9.31 -12.84 -11.42
C SER A 167 10.54 -13.27 -10.61
N LEU A 168 11.03 -12.35 -9.77
CA LEU A 168 12.19 -12.60 -8.88
C LEU A 168 11.78 -13.20 -7.53
N LEU A 169 10.48 -13.19 -7.20
CA LEU A 169 9.95 -13.71 -5.95
C LEU A 169 10.09 -15.25 -5.87
N THR A 170 10.44 -15.73 -4.69
CA THR A 170 10.67 -17.16 -4.41
C THR A 170 9.79 -17.64 -3.24
N PRO A 171 9.64 -18.97 -3.06
CA PRO A 171 8.94 -19.50 -1.88
C PRO A 171 9.53 -19.01 -0.55
N GLU A 172 10.85 -18.83 -0.47
CA GLU A 172 11.54 -18.34 0.73
C GLU A 172 11.15 -16.90 1.03
N ASP A 173 10.94 -16.05 0.02
CA ASP A 173 10.47 -14.69 0.18
C ASP A 173 9.04 -14.68 0.77
N PHE A 174 8.17 -15.56 0.28
CA PHE A 174 6.81 -15.71 0.80
C PHE A 174 6.82 -16.20 2.26
N ALA A 175 7.57 -17.26 2.55
CA ALA A 175 7.69 -17.80 3.90
C ALA A 175 8.29 -16.81 4.90
N ALA A 176 9.14 -15.88 4.45
CA ALA A 176 9.74 -14.83 5.27
C ALA A 176 8.82 -13.63 5.53
N CYS A 177 7.71 -13.48 4.80
CA CYS A 177 6.82 -12.33 4.93
C CYS A 177 6.14 -12.29 6.30
N ARG A 178 6.16 -11.12 6.96
CA ARG A 178 5.54 -10.90 8.28
C ARG A 178 4.81 -9.55 8.31
N ALA A 179 3.67 -9.52 8.98
CA ALA A 179 3.07 -8.27 9.44
C ALA A 179 3.72 -7.83 10.76
N ARG A 180 3.78 -6.53 11.00
CA ARG A 180 4.33 -5.96 12.24
C ARG A 180 3.25 -5.22 13.00
N ILE A 181 3.10 -5.52 14.28
CA ILE A 181 2.30 -4.73 15.20
C ILE A 181 3.19 -3.61 15.72
N VAL A 182 2.74 -2.37 15.59
CA VAL A 182 3.55 -1.18 15.86
C VAL A 182 2.79 -0.15 16.71
N LYS A 183 3.54 0.65 17.46
CA LYS A 183 3.01 1.85 18.07
C LYS A 183 2.86 2.92 16.99
N PRO A 184 1.67 3.51 16.80
CA PRO A 184 1.48 4.59 15.85
C PRO A 184 2.31 5.83 16.19
N LEU A 185 2.64 6.62 15.17
CA LEU A 185 3.08 8.00 15.34
C LEU A 185 1.96 8.83 15.95
N HIS A 186 2.34 9.81 16.73
CA HIS A 186 1.42 10.71 17.41
C HIS A 186 1.84 12.17 17.20
N LEU A 187 0.87 13.01 16.95
CA LEU A 187 1.00 14.46 16.93
C LEU A 187 -0.20 15.10 17.61
N ARG A 188 0.04 16.05 18.51
CA ARG A 188 -1.00 16.95 19.00
C ARG A 188 -0.96 18.24 18.20
N ALA A 189 -2.06 18.55 17.53
CA ALA A 189 -2.24 19.79 16.76
C ALA A 189 -3.71 20.22 16.81
N PHE A 190 -4.01 21.49 16.67
CA PHE A 190 -5.37 22.05 16.73
C PHE A 190 -6.17 21.59 17.95
N GLY A 191 -5.50 21.36 19.06
CA GLY A 191 -6.11 20.85 20.29
C GLY A 191 -6.56 19.39 20.25
N GLN A 192 -6.24 18.65 19.21
CA GLN A 192 -6.60 17.24 18.99
C GLN A 192 -5.38 16.34 18.91
N ASP A 193 -5.57 15.06 19.17
CA ASP A 193 -4.55 14.03 19.01
C ASP A 193 -4.73 13.30 17.67
N PHE A 194 -3.68 13.34 16.85
CA PHE A 194 -3.63 12.68 15.55
C PHE A 194 -2.66 11.52 15.57
N TYR A 195 -3.04 10.44 14.91
CA TYR A 195 -2.23 9.22 14.82
C TYR A 195 -2.08 8.78 13.37
N ASN A 196 -0.91 8.27 13.03
CA ASN A 196 -0.68 7.60 11.76
C ASN A 196 0.40 6.51 11.93
N LEU A 197 0.60 5.70 10.90
CA LEU A 197 1.54 4.61 10.95
C LEU A 197 2.99 5.08 10.77
N PRO A 198 3.96 4.45 11.46
CA PRO A 198 5.38 4.76 11.28
C PRO A 198 5.93 4.20 9.98
N GLU A 199 7.23 4.31 9.82
CA GLU A 199 7.97 3.75 8.67
C GLU A 199 7.70 2.25 8.46
N PRO A 200 7.67 1.81 7.21
CA PRO A 200 8.04 2.49 5.96
C PRO A 200 6.92 3.37 5.38
N THR A 201 5.80 3.59 6.07
CA THR A 201 4.69 4.36 5.52
C THR A 201 4.97 5.86 5.44
N GLN A 202 4.16 6.57 4.66
CA GLN A 202 4.19 8.03 4.57
C GLN A 202 3.39 8.73 5.69
N GLY A 203 3.01 8.01 6.74
CA GLY A 203 2.19 8.53 7.84
C GLY A 203 2.78 9.77 8.52
N VAL A 204 4.10 9.85 8.62
CA VAL A 204 4.83 11.01 9.14
C VAL A 204 4.53 12.29 8.36
N SER A 205 4.37 12.18 7.03
CA SER A 205 4.12 13.36 6.18
C SER A 205 2.76 13.99 6.47
N SER A 206 1.70 13.18 6.59
CA SER A 206 0.37 13.72 6.90
C SER A 206 0.32 14.39 8.28
N LEU A 207 0.99 13.82 9.27
CA LEU A 207 1.10 14.45 10.60
C LEU A 207 1.93 15.73 10.55
N ALA A 208 3.04 15.74 9.83
CA ALA A 208 3.86 16.93 9.67
C ALA A 208 3.10 18.07 8.95
N ILE A 209 2.31 17.75 7.91
CA ILE A 209 1.45 18.71 7.23
C ILE A 209 0.50 19.37 8.23
N LEU A 210 -0.20 18.59 9.07
CA LEU A 210 -1.09 19.13 10.09
C LEU A 210 -0.34 20.02 11.10
N GLY A 211 0.81 19.58 11.58
CA GLY A 211 1.63 20.35 12.51
C GLY A 211 2.19 21.65 11.92
N LEU A 212 2.52 21.67 10.63
CA LEU A 212 2.95 22.87 9.91
C LEU A 212 1.78 23.81 9.64
N MET A 213 0.60 23.29 9.24
CA MET A 213 -0.62 24.08 9.04
C MET A 213 -1.04 24.83 10.31
N GLU A 214 -0.95 24.19 11.48
CA GLU A 214 -1.20 24.87 12.76
C GLU A 214 -0.24 26.06 12.97
N ARG A 215 1.04 25.89 12.64
CA ARG A 215 2.07 26.94 12.79
C ARG A 215 1.93 28.08 11.78
N PHE A 216 1.50 27.77 10.58
CA PHE A 216 1.25 28.77 9.55
C PHE A 216 0.05 29.64 9.88
N GLY A 217 -0.90 29.16 10.74
CA GLY A 217 -2.03 29.92 11.22
C GLY A 217 -3.06 30.28 10.15
N ALA A 218 -2.98 29.67 8.97
CA ALA A 218 -3.94 29.89 7.88
C ALA A 218 -5.31 29.32 8.26
N LYS A 219 -6.36 30.11 8.02
CA LYS A 219 -7.73 29.75 8.40
C LYS A 219 -8.58 29.45 7.18
N PRO A 220 -9.60 28.57 7.28
CA PRO A 220 -10.47 28.21 6.16
C PRO A 220 -11.34 29.38 5.62
N ASP A 221 -11.51 30.47 6.35
CA ASP A 221 -12.22 31.68 5.93
C ASP A 221 -11.46 32.46 4.85
N ASP A 222 -10.12 32.33 4.80
CA ASP A 222 -9.30 32.74 3.65
C ASP A 222 -8.85 31.48 2.89
N MET A 223 -9.65 31.03 1.93
CA MET A 223 -9.40 29.81 1.19
C MET A 223 -8.09 29.85 0.38
N ALA A 224 -7.71 31.01 -0.15
CA ALA A 224 -6.48 31.15 -0.93
C ALA A 224 -5.24 30.97 -0.03
N ALA A 225 -5.20 31.65 1.12
CA ALA A 225 -4.13 31.49 2.10
C ALA A 225 -4.10 30.07 2.66
N PHE A 226 -5.28 29.47 2.94
CA PHE A 226 -5.37 28.10 3.44
C PHE A 226 -4.82 27.07 2.46
N VAL A 227 -5.20 27.14 1.17
CA VAL A 227 -4.69 26.23 0.14
C VAL A 227 -3.19 26.43 -0.08
N HIS A 228 -2.74 27.70 -0.13
CA HIS A 228 -1.31 28.01 -0.24
C HIS A 228 -0.50 27.38 0.92
N ALA A 229 -0.94 27.57 2.15
CA ALA A 229 -0.31 26.99 3.33
C ALA A 229 -0.30 25.46 3.29
N ALA A 230 -1.40 24.82 2.87
CA ALA A 230 -1.47 23.36 2.76
C ALA A 230 -0.50 22.82 1.71
N VAL A 231 -0.37 23.49 0.57
CA VAL A 231 0.58 23.10 -0.48
C VAL A 231 2.02 23.26 -0.02
N GLU A 232 2.37 24.39 0.62
CA GLU A 232 3.73 24.60 1.14
C GLU A 232 4.06 23.63 2.28
N ALA A 233 3.14 23.36 3.20
CA ALA A 233 3.31 22.34 4.23
C ALA A 233 3.58 20.95 3.62
N THR A 234 2.87 20.61 2.55
CA THR A 234 3.05 19.35 1.82
C THR A 234 4.44 19.26 1.21
N LYS A 235 4.91 20.32 0.54
CA LYS A 235 6.26 20.36 -0.05
C LYS A 235 7.35 20.14 1.01
N LEU A 236 7.25 20.82 2.15
CA LEU A 236 8.22 20.67 3.24
C LEU A 236 8.22 19.25 3.83
N ALA A 237 7.04 18.69 4.08
CA ALA A 237 6.90 17.35 4.61
C ALA A 237 7.43 16.29 3.62
N PHE A 238 7.16 16.44 2.33
CA PHE A 238 7.62 15.52 1.29
C PHE A 238 9.12 15.63 1.04
N ALA A 239 9.69 16.82 1.04
CA ALA A 239 11.13 17.01 0.92
C ALA A 239 11.89 16.29 2.03
N TRP A 240 11.37 16.30 3.27
CA TRP A 240 11.94 15.53 4.37
C TRP A 240 11.74 14.03 4.17
N ARG A 241 10.50 13.59 3.85
CA ARG A 241 10.17 12.19 3.61
C ARG A 241 11.10 11.55 2.58
N ASN A 242 11.28 12.21 1.42
CA ASN A 242 12.07 11.66 0.32
C ASN A 242 13.52 11.35 0.69
N LYS A 243 14.08 12.09 1.67
CA LYS A 243 15.44 11.88 2.16
C LYS A 243 15.55 10.87 3.28
N HIS A 244 14.51 10.71 4.09
CA HIS A 244 14.63 10.07 5.40
C HIS A 244 13.73 8.87 5.62
N VAL A 245 12.67 8.69 4.79
CA VAL A 245 11.73 7.58 4.95
C VAL A 245 12.01 6.47 3.93
N GLY A 246 11.99 5.24 4.40
CA GLY A 246 12.22 4.04 3.60
C GLY A 246 12.27 2.80 4.48
N ASP A 247 13.15 1.87 4.15
CA ASP A 247 13.37 0.69 4.98
C ASP A 247 13.87 1.10 6.38
N PRO A 248 13.18 0.72 7.46
CA PRO A 248 13.59 1.09 8.83
C PRO A 248 15.04 0.70 9.17
N ARG A 249 15.56 -0.36 8.54
CA ARG A 249 16.95 -0.83 8.75
C ARG A 249 17.99 0.10 8.13
N ALA A 250 17.59 0.93 7.17
CA ALA A 250 18.45 1.89 6.48
C ALA A 250 18.23 3.34 6.95
N MET A 251 17.22 3.57 7.78
CA MET A 251 16.91 4.91 8.30
C MET A 251 17.84 5.31 9.43
N THR A 252 18.27 6.58 9.42
CA THR A 252 19.09 7.18 10.48
C THR A 252 18.32 8.20 11.32
N ALA A 253 17.15 8.63 10.83
CA ALA A 253 16.29 9.61 11.49
C ALA A 253 15.00 8.96 11.99
N SER A 254 14.56 9.32 13.20
CA SER A 254 13.29 8.89 13.76
C SER A 254 12.15 9.73 13.19
N THR A 255 11.13 9.08 12.62
CA THR A 255 9.92 9.74 12.15
C THR A 255 9.15 10.42 13.29
N GLN A 256 9.10 9.83 14.49
CA GLN A 256 8.47 10.46 15.64
C GLN A 256 9.25 11.69 16.12
N SER A 257 10.58 11.68 16.09
CA SER A 257 11.40 12.84 16.47
C SER A 257 11.26 14.00 15.50
N PHE A 258 11.01 13.72 14.22
CA PHE A 258 10.69 14.74 13.22
C PHE A 258 9.40 15.50 13.54
N LEU A 259 8.44 14.86 14.18
CA LEU A 259 7.16 15.47 14.60
C LEU A 259 7.29 16.28 15.91
N SER A 260 8.49 16.45 16.46
CA SER A 260 8.70 17.27 17.65
C SER A 260 8.40 18.76 17.37
N ALA A 261 7.98 19.49 18.42
CA ALA A 261 7.72 20.93 18.29
C ALA A 261 8.93 21.67 17.71
N GLN A 262 10.13 21.38 18.21
CA GLN A 262 11.37 21.99 17.72
C GLN A 262 11.62 21.79 16.23
N SER A 263 11.40 20.56 15.72
CA SER A 263 11.59 20.26 14.29
C SER A 263 10.57 20.99 13.43
N LEU A 264 9.31 20.95 13.82
CA LEU A 264 8.22 21.60 13.09
C LEU A 264 8.34 23.14 13.15
N ASP A 265 8.73 23.71 14.28
CA ASP A 265 8.99 25.16 14.42
C ASP A 265 10.16 25.62 13.54
N THR A 266 11.17 24.77 13.39
CA THR A 266 12.31 25.06 12.51
C THR A 266 11.89 25.04 11.03
N LEU A 267 11.13 24.03 10.60
CA LEU A 267 10.61 23.96 9.25
C LEU A 267 9.64 25.09 8.94
N ALA A 268 8.79 25.45 9.87
CA ALA A 268 7.79 26.51 9.70
C ALA A 268 8.42 27.88 9.38
N LYS A 269 9.66 28.13 9.80
CA LYS A 269 10.40 29.36 9.47
C LYS A 269 10.67 29.56 7.98
N SER A 270 10.62 28.51 7.18
CA SER A 270 10.81 28.58 5.73
C SER A 270 9.55 28.93 4.96
N PHE A 271 8.39 28.99 5.63
CA PHE A 271 7.13 29.36 5.00
C PHE A 271 7.05 30.87 4.76
N ASP A 272 6.75 31.24 3.52
CA ASP A 272 6.46 32.63 3.13
C ASP A 272 5.01 32.69 2.61
N PRO A 273 4.10 33.44 3.28
CA PRO A 273 2.71 33.53 2.87
C PRO A 273 2.51 34.26 1.53
N GLY A 274 3.52 35.02 1.06
CA GLY A 274 3.49 35.76 -0.19
C GLY A 274 4.16 35.07 -1.36
N LYS A 275 4.80 33.88 -1.16
CA LYS A 275 5.65 33.27 -2.18
C LYS A 275 5.53 31.74 -2.19
N ALA A 276 5.22 31.17 -3.36
CA ALA A 276 5.27 29.74 -3.57
C ALA A 276 6.73 29.26 -3.76
N CYS A 277 7.13 28.23 -3.03
CA CYS A 277 8.41 27.57 -3.24
C CYS A 277 8.37 26.66 -4.47
N CYS A 278 9.47 26.57 -5.22
CA CYS A 278 9.64 25.56 -6.25
C CYS A 278 9.72 24.16 -5.60
N PHE A 279 9.05 23.21 -6.20
CA PHE A 279 9.07 21.81 -5.77
C PHE A 279 9.19 20.95 -7.03
N ASP A 280 10.30 20.24 -7.13
CA ASP A 280 10.59 19.39 -8.28
C ASP A 280 10.41 17.93 -7.86
N GLU A 281 9.18 17.46 -7.86
CA GLU A 281 8.85 16.06 -7.65
C GLU A 281 7.98 15.57 -8.80
N GLN A 282 8.42 14.51 -9.47
CA GLN A 282 7.56 13.81 -10.42
C GLN A 282 6.44 13.13 -9.65
N GLN A 283 5.22 13.51 -9.96
CA GLN A 283 4.03 12.97 -9.32
C GLN A 283 3.85 11.51 -9.75
N ALA A 284 4.08 10.57 -8.84
CA ALA A 284 3.67 9.19 -9.02
C ALA A 284 2.14 9.12 -8.91
N MET A 285 1.48 8.62 -9.95
CA MET A 285 0.05 8.30 -9.88
C MET A 285 -0.11 7.03 -9.03
N GLY A 286 -1.00 7.06 -8.04
CA GLY A 286 -1.32 5.91 -7.21
C GLY A 286 -2.84 5.77 -7.06
N ASP A 287 -3.30 4.54 -6.92
CA ASP A 287 -4.70 4.21 -6.62
C ASP A 287 -4.75 3.34 -5.38
N THR A 288 -5.49 3.79 -4.37
CA THR A 288 -5.52 3.17 -3.04
C THR A 288 -6.91 3.32 -2.46
N VAL A 289 -7.42 2.26 -1.83
CA VAL A 289 -8.68 2.33 -1.10
C VAL A 289 -8.43 2.53 0.39
N TRP A 290 -9.16 3.49 0.96
CA TRP A 290 -9.32 3.63 2.40
C TRP A 290 -10.74 3.22 2.79
N PHE A 291 -10.87 2.51 3.90
CA PHE A 291 -12.15 2.22 4.54
C PHE A 291 -12.01 2.18 6.05
N GLY A 292 -13.12 2.38 6.74
CA GLY A 292 -13.14 2.36 8.19
C GLY A 292 -14.43 1.75 8.72
N ALA A 293 -14.38 1.34 9.98
CA ALA A 293 -15.52 0.85 10.73
C ALA A 293 -15.44 1.35 12.17
N ALA A 294 -16.62 1.56 12.77
CA ALA A 294 -16.75 1.86 14.18
C ALA A 294 -17.91 1.04 14.76
N ASP A 295 -17.75 0.56 15.99
CA ASP A 295 -18.79 -0.15 16.72
C ASP A 295 -19.38 0.70 17.85
N THR A 296 -20.44 0.19 18.47
CA THR A 296 -21.13 0.86 19.59
C THR A 296 -20.29 0.90 20.86
N ASP A 297 -19.27 0.07 20.99
CA ASP A 297 -18.37 0.00 22.15
C ASP A 297 -17.24 1.04 22.03
N GLY A 298 -17.22 1.82 20.94
CA GLY A 298 -16.24 2.86 20.66
C GLY A 298 -14.91 2.34 20.10
N THR A 299 -14.92 1.12 19.54
CA THR A 299 -13.79 0.63 18.73
C THR A 299 -13.86 1.25 17.34
N VAL A 300 -12.75 1.81 16.88
CA VAL A 300 -12.61 2.37 15.54
C VAL A 300 -11.47 1.67 14.82
N VAL A 301 -11.73 1.27 13.58
CA VAL A 301 -10.74 0.69 12.68
C VAL A 301 -10.62 1.56 11.44
N SER A 302 -9.40 1.92 11.08
CA SER A 302 -9.05 2.61 9.84
C SER A 302 -8.10 1.73 9.05
N CYS A 303 -8.43 1.44 7.81
CA CYS A 303 -7.65 0.56 6.94
C CYS A 303 -7.33 1.23 5.61
N ILE A 304 -6.10 1.06 5.16
CA ILE A 304 -5.68 1.29 3.79
C ILE A 304 -5.30 -0.05 3.19
N GLN A 305 -5.80 -0.35 1.99
CA GLN A 305 -5.40 -1.51 1.21
C GLN A 305 -5.07 -1.08 -0.22
N SER A 306 -3.96 -1.58 -0.76
CA SER A 306 -3.47 -1.14 -2.06
C SER A 306 -2.66 -2.21 -2.77
N ILE A 307 -2.73 -2.21 -4.10
CA ILE A 307 -1.76 -2.87 -4.98
C ILE A 307 -0.79 -1.86 -5.60
N TYR A 308 -0.77 -0.64 -5.08
CA TYR A 308 0.03 0.55 -5.41
C TYR A 308 -0.57 1.35 -6.56
N TRP A 309 -0.39 0.97 -7.83
CA TRP A 309 -1.09 1.59 -8.97
C TRP A 309 -2.33 0.78 -9.35
N GLU A 310 -3.22 1.39 -10.16
CA GLU A 310 -4.35 0.66 -10.74
C GLU A 310 -3.84 -0.62 -11.44
N TYR A 311 -4.47 -1.75 -11.15
CA TYR A 311 -4.06 -3.09 -11.61
C TYR A 311 -2.64 -3.53 -11.19
N GLY A 312 -1.95 -2.79 -10.30
CA GLY A 312 -0.63 -3.12 -9.78
C GLY A 312 0.39 -3.33 -10.89
N SER A 313 1.08 -4.46 -10.88
CA SER A 313 2.02 -4.84 -11.96
C SER A 313 1.35 -5.25 -13.27
N GLY A 314 0.02 -5.37 -13.30
CA GLY A 314 -0.71 -5.97 -14.42
C GLY A 314 -0.57 -7.51 -14.51
N LEU A 315 0.37 -8.11 -13.77
CA LEU A 315 0.50 -9.56 -13.71
C LEU A 315 -0.64 -10.15 -12.89
N VAL A 316 -1.46 -10.98 -13.53
CA VAL A 316 -2.52 -11.76 -12.89
C VAL A 316 -2.16 -13.23 -12.98
N LEU A 317 -2.11 -13.88 -11.83
CA LEU A 317 -1.84 -15.31 -11.76
C LEU A 317 -3.11 -16.07 -12.10
N LYS A 318 -3.11 -16.79 -13.22
CA LYS A 318 -4.33 -17.34 -13.85
C LYS A 318 -5.00 -18.43 -13.02
N ASP A 319 -4.23 -19.24 -12.31
CA ASP A 319 -4.73 -20.38 -11.54
C ASP A 319 -5.20 -19.97 -10.15
N THR A 320 -4.54 -18.96 -9.55
CA THR A 320 -4.88 -18.41 -8.24
C THR A 320 -5.75 -17.15 -8.31
N GLY A 321 -5.80 -16.46 -9.45
CA GLY A 321 -6.53 -15.20 -9.61
C GLY A 321 -5.90 -14.01 -8.89
N VAL A 322 -4.70 -14.17 -8.34
CA VAL A 322 -4.04 -13.12 -7.59
C VAL A 322 -3.43 -12.09 -8.54
N THR A 323 -3.88 -10.83 -8.43
CA THR A 323 -3.25 -9.69 -9.11
C THR A 323 -2.08 -9.20 -8.29
N MET A 324 -0.89 -9.20 -8.90
CA MET A 324 0.35 -8.81 -8.21
C MET A 324 0.51 -7.30 -8.18
N GLN A 325 0.89 -6.80 -7.01
CA GLN A 325 1.17 -5.37 -6.79
C GLN A 325 2.44 -4.90 -7.50
N ASN A 326 2.57 -3.58 -7.71
CA ASN A 326 3.80 -2.95 -8.19
C ASN A 326 4.40 -1.95 -7.19
N ARG A 327 4.25 -2.19 -5.89
CA ARG A 327 4.85 -1.35 -4.83
C ARG A 327 6.36 -1.15 -5.00
N GLY A 328 7.03 -2.08 -5.66
CA GLY A 328 8.44 -1.96 -6.00
C GLY A 328 8.81 -0.63 -6.68
N CYS A 329 7.88 0.00 -7.43
CA CYS A 329 8.12 1.30 -8.05
C CYS A 329 8.47 2.43 -7.07
N ALA A 330 8.21 2.24 -5.77
CA ALA A 330 8.62 3.19 -4.74
C ALA A 330 10.10 3.06 -4.33
N PHE A 331 10.80 2.00 -4.73
CA PHE A 331 12.22 1.88 -4.48
C PHE A 331 13.05 2.77 -5.40
N SER A 332 14.07 3.41 -4.81
CA SER A 332 15.08 4.17 -5.54
C SER A 332 16.26 3.29 -5.97
N PHE A 333 16.91 3.64 -7.09
CA PHE A 333 18.21 3.08 -7.45
C PHE A 333 19.39 3.89 -6.88
N ASP A 334 19.11 4.98 -6.15
CA ASP A 334 20.13 5.67 -5.36
C ASP A 334 20.35 4.97 -4.02
N GLU A 335 21.44 4.23 -3.93
CA GLU A 335 21.77 3.41 -2.76
C GLU A 335 22.00 4.21 -1.46
N ARG A 336 22.15 5.54 -1.56
CA ARG A 336 22.32 6.43 -0.40
C ARG A 336 21.00 6.68 0.34
N LEU A 337 19.86 6.43 -0.32
CA LEU A 337 18.54 6.67 0.26
C LEU A 337 18.05 5.49 1.10
N PRO A 338 17.31 5.73 2.18
CA PRO A 338 16.63 4.66 2.92
C PRO A 338 15.62 3.87 2.07
N SER A 339 15.06 4.49 1.02
CA SER A 339 14.15 3.88 0.05
C SER A 339 14.86 3.12 -1.08
N ALA A 340 16.18 2.92 -1.01
CA ALA A 340 16.91 2.19 -2.04
C ALA A 340 16.47 0.72 -2.14
N LEU A 341 16.40 0.21 -3.38
CA LEU A 341 16.18 -1.21 -3.61
C LEU A 341 17.33 -2.04 -3.03
N ARG A 342 16.98 -2.94 -2.11
CA ARG A 342 17.90 -3.95 -1.57
C ARG A 342 17.13 -5.26 -1.38
N PRO A 343 17.80 -6.42 -1.45
CA PRO A 343 17.21 -7.69 -1.10
C PRO A 343 16.50 -7.65 0.26
N GLY A 344 15.23 -8.04 0.28
CA GLY A 344 14.43 -8.05 1.49
C GLY A 344 14.06 -6.68 2.08
N ALA A 345 14.30 -5.58 1.37
CA ALA A 345 13.89 -4.24 1.81
C ALA A 345 12.38 -4.06 1.75
N VAL A 346 11.86 -3.18 2.62
CA VAL A 346 10.46 -2.72 2.57
C VAL A 346 10.40 -1.27 2.09
N SER A 347 9.30 -0.91 1.40
CA SER A 347 9.08 0.44 0.86
C SER A 347 7.71 0.97 1.22
N TYR A 348 7.53 2.29 1.12
CA TYR A 348 6.25 2.96 1.35
C TYR A 348 5.30 2.88 0.15
#